data_19701d8af70fbf4e358f848e41e7c923
#
_entry.id   19701d8af70fbf4e358f848e41e7c923
#
_cell.length_a   1.000
_cell.length_b   1.000
_cell.length_c   1.000
_cell.angle_alpha   90.00
_cell.angle_beta   90.00
_cell.angle_gamma   90.00
#
_symmetry.space_group_name_H-M   'P 1'
#
loop_
_entity.id
_entity.type
_entity.pdbx_description
1 polymer ?
#
loop_
_entity_poly.entity_id
_entity_poly.type
_entity_poly.pdbx_seq_one_letter_code
_entity_poly.pdbx_strand_id
1 'polypeptide(L)'
;NAGVVTIANTSVENAMMAANSVDSDQYVDGSIDNAHLADNAVGLAEMAGLVRGKIIVGNATGDPSALAMGTSEQVLRVNTAGTDLEYADAVGGAAWGLKTSAYTAVAGDGVLVDTDSSAITITLPISSGPPSLGDFIRVLDATGSAATNNITVARNGNNIQGAAADLTIATNRAAIGLVYVNATEGWVLIEN
;
A
#
# COMPACT_ATOMS: atom_id res chain seq x y z
N ASN A 1 3.16 61.39 -31.88
CA ASN A 1 2.52 60.07 -32.19
C ASN A 1 3.64 59.08 -32.52
N ALA A 2 3.93 58.17 -31.62
CA ALA A 2 4.76 57.04 -31.94
C ALA A 2 4.01 56.22 -33.02
N GLY A 3 4.56 56.23 -34.27
CA GLY A 3 3.98 55.48 -35.38
C GLY A 3 3.93 54.00 -35.05
N VAL A 4 2.81 53.37 -35.31
CA VAL A 4 2.69 51.90 -35.23
C VAL A 4 3.49 51.32 -36.40
N VAL A 5 4.53 50.58 -36.10
CA VAL A 5 5.24 49.77 -37.11
C VAL A 5 4.44 48.49 -37.27
N THR A 6 3.80 48.31 -38.41
CA THR A 6 3.11 47.06 -38.76
C THR A 6 4.10 46.15 -39.50
N ILE A 7 4.41 45.01 -38.89
CA ILE A 7 5.20 43.94 -39.52
C ILE A 7 4.19 42.98 -40.17
N ALA A 8 4.34 42.65 -41.43
CA ALA A 8 3.49 41.70 -42.12
C ALA A 8 3.68 40.30 -41.49
N ASN A 9 2.61 39.52 -41.49
CA ASN A 9 2.69 38.11 -41.07
C ASN A 9 3.79 37.39 -41.89
N THR A 10 4.58 36.57 -41.20
CA THR A 10 5.74 35.85 -41.79
C THR A 10 6.95 36.71 -42.16
N SER A 11 6.98 38.00 -41.77
CA SER A 11 8.10 38.87 -42.05
C SER A 11 9.26 38.81 -41.05
N VAL A 12 9.06 38.16 -39.90
CA VAL A 12 10.11 37.93 -38.91
C VAL A 12 10.56 36.48 -39.03
N GLU A 13 11.76 36.30 -39.56
CA GLU A 13 12.39 34.98 -39.68
C GLU A 13 13.31 34.70 -38.48
N ASN A 14 13.57 33.42 -38.22
CA ASN A 14 14.44 33.00 -37.10
C ASN A 14 15.82 33.71 -37.13
N ALA A 15 16.38 33.96 -38.31
CA ALA A 15 17.67 34.65 -38.47
C ALA A 15 17.63 36.14 -38.07
N MET A 16 16.45 36.74 -37.95
CA MET A 16 16.24 38.12 -37.56
C MET A 16 16.18 38.31 -36.02
N MET A 17 16.01 37.21 -35.28
CA MET A 17 15.95 37.24 -33.82
C MET A 17 17.35 36.98 -33.23
N ALA A 18 17.80 37.85 -32.36
CA ALA A 18 18.99 37.58 -31.60
C ALA A 18 18.77 36.41 -30.63
N ALA A 19 19.82 35.70 -30.30
CA ALA A 19 19.75 34.65 -29.30
C ALA A 19 19.17 35.23 -27.99
N ASN A 20 18.24 34.53 -27.40
CA ASN A 20 17.51 34.90 -26.17
C ASN A 20 16.72 36.25 -26.27
N SER A 21 16.31 36.63 -27.46
CA SER A 21 15.46 37.81 -27.67
C SER A 21 13.98 37.60 -27.38
N VAL A 22 13.58 36.36 -27.22
CA VAL A 22 12.22 35.96 -26.82
C VAL A 22 12.34 35.17 -25.51
N ASP A 23 11.78 35.73 -24.47
CA ASP A 23 11.76 35.11 -23.12
C ASP A 23 10.32 35.04 -22.59
N SER A 24 10.13 34.73 -21.30
CA SER A 24 8.82 34.54 -20.71
C SER A 24 7.91 35.77 -20.80
N ASP A 25 8.46 36.98 -20.88
CA ASP A 25 7.65 38.22 -20.95
C ASP A 25 7.00 38.41 -22.31
N GLN A 26 7.50 37.76 -23.37
CA GLN A 26 6.95 37.82 -24.72
C GLN A 26 5.87 36.80 -24.99
N TYR A 27 5.70 35.81 -24.09
CA TYR A 27 4.63 34.80 -24.22
C TYR A 27 3.45 35.17 -23.34
N VAL A 28 2.26 35.19 -23.93
CA VAL A 28 1.00 35.26 -23.16
C VAL A 28 0.76 33.93 -22.48
N ASP A 29 0.28 33.94 -21.24
CA ASP A 29 -0.07 32.73 -20.51
C ASP A 29 -0.98 31.81 -21.34
N GLY A 30 -0.61 30.53 -21.45
CA GLY A 30 -1.31 29.55 -22.27
C GLY A 30 -1.07 29.66 -23.78
N SER A 31 -0.18 30.55 -24.27
CA SER A 31 0.11 30.69 -25.71
C SER A 31 1.02 29.56 -26.24
N ILE A 32 1.69 28.82 -25.39
CA ILE A 32 2.47 27.65 -25.78
C ILE A 32 1.64 26.41 -25.43
N ASP A 33 1.03 25.84 -26.42
CA ASP A 33 0.20 24.64 -26.33
C ASP A 33 0.89 23.45 -27.01
N ASN A 34 0.20 22.31 -27.06
CA ASN A 34 0.72 21.07 -27.65
C ASN A 34 1.13 21.22 -29.13
N ALA A 35 0.51 22.13 -29.87
CA ALA A 35 0.85 22.37 -31.27
C ALA A 35 2.20 23.08 -31.46
N HIS A 36 2.69 23.76 -30.43
CA HIS A 36 3.97 24.47 -30.40
C HIS A 36 5.12 23.60 -29.88
N LEU A 37 4.81 22.42 -29.30
CA LEU A 37 5.78 21.49 -28.78
C LEU A 37 5.92 20.29 -29.73
N ALA A 38 7.12 20.06 -30.24
CA ALA A 38 7.39 18.83 -30.99
C ALA A 38 7.32 17.61 -30.07
N ASP A 39 7.05 16.44 -30.63
CA ASP A 39 7.11 15.17 -29.87
C ASP A 39 8.48 15.06 -29.16
N ASN A 40 8.43 14.75 -27.86
CA ASN A 40 9.58 14.68 -26.98
C ASN A 40 10.34 16.01 -26.75
N ALA A 41 9.73 17.17 -27.03
CA ALA A 41 10.34 18.46 -26.77
C ALA A 41 10.52 18.77 -25.27
N VAL A 42 9.72 18.15 -24.40
CA VAL A 42 9.84 18.23 -22.95
C VAL A 42 10.30 16.88 -22.42
N GLY A 43 11.57 16.77 -22.16
CA GLY A 43 12.20 15.61 -21.52
C GLY A 43 12.37 15.78 -20.03
N LEU A 44 13.12 14.90 -19.39
CA LEU A 44 13.38 14.96 -17.95
C LEU A 44 14.24 16.18 -17.56
N ALA A 45 15.01 16.72 -18.50
CA ALA A 45 15.87 17.89 -18.25
C ALA A 45 15.07 19.19 -18.19
N GLU A 46 13.97 19.27 -18.93
CA GLU A 46 13.11 20.45 -19.02
C GLU A 46 12.04 20.46 -17.92
N MET A 47 11.77 19.33 -17.32
CA MET A 47 10.83 19.24 -16.19
C MET A 47 11.45 19.79 -14.91
N ALA A 48 10.66 20.50 -14.11
CA ALA A 48 11.06 20.87 -12.77
C ALA A 48 11.52 19.64 -11.96
N GLY A 49 12.56 19.81 -11.15
CA GLY A 49 13.17 18.70 -10.42
C GLY A 49 12.14 17.90 -9.60
N LEU A 50 11.98 16.64 -9.94
CA LEU A 50 11.20 15.69 -9.15
C LEU A 50 12.06 15.16 -8.00
N VAL A 51 11.58 15.27 -6.77
CA VAL A 51 12.29 14.72 -5.61
C VAL A 51 12.48 13.20 -5.80
N ARG A 52 13.70 12.73 -5.50
CA ARG A 52 14.07 11.32 -5.66
C ARG A 52 13.02 10.36 -5.07
N GLY A 53 12.66 9.35 -5.83
CA GLY A 53 11.71 8.31 -5.44
C GLY A 53 10.23 8.68 -5.62
N LYS A 54 9.91 9.90 -6.04
CA LYS A 54 8.53 10.27 -6.38
C LYS A 54 8.16 9.86 -7.79
N ILE A 55 6.87 9.65 -8.01
CA ILE A 55 6.27 9.32 -9.32
C ILE A 55 5.28 10.44 -9.67
N ILE A 56 5.24 10.84 -10.94
CA ILE A 56 4.21 11.78 -11.42
C ILE A 56 2.94 10.98 -11.69
N VAL A 57 1.84 11.40 -11.09
CA VAL A 57 0.49 10.86 -11.29
C VAL A 57 -0.49 11.98 -11.58
N GLY A 58 -1.64 11.66 -12.17
CA GLY A 58 -2.77 12.60 -12.23
C GLY A 58 -3.41 12.73 -10.85
N ASN A 59 -3.72 13.96 -10.41
CA ASN A 59 -4.51 14.21 -9.21
C ASN A 59 -6.03 14.11 -9.50
N ALA A 60 -6.88 14.39 -8.53
CA ALA A 60 -8.34 14.33 -8.67
C ALA A 60 -8.90 15.27 -9.76
N THR A 61 -8.17 16.29 -10.19
CA THR A 61 -8.51 17.21 -11.29
C THR A 61 -7.85 16.84 -12.61
N GLY A 62 -7.01 15.79 -12.61
CA GLY A 62 -6.28 15.33 -13.79
C GLY A 62 -4.94 16.02 -14.01
N ASP A 63 -4.54 16.96 -13.14
CA ASP A 63 -3.28 17.67 -13.28
C ASP A 63 -2.10 16.80 -12.78
N PRO A 64 -0.89 16.94 -13.37
CA PRO A 64 0.30 16.26 -12.90
C PRO A 64 0.61 16.59 -11.44
N SER A 65 0.79 15.59 -10.62
CA SER A 65 1.12 15.69 -9.20
C SER A 65 2.18 14.66 -8.81
N ALA A 66 3.00 14.97 -7.83
CA ALA A 66 4.04 14.06 -7.36
C ALA A 66 3.50 13.18 -6.24
N LEU A 67 3.31 11.89 -6.50
CA LEU A 67 2.99 10.91 -5.46
C LEU A 67 4.17 10.82 -4.47
N ALA A 68 3.87 10.97 -3.18
CA ALA A 68 4.87 10.80 -2.13
C ALA A 68 5.40 9.36 -2.13
N MET A 69 6.71 9.20 -1.89
CA MET A 69 7.32 7.88 -1.76
C MET A 69 6.75 7.17 -0.53
N GLY A 70 6.48 5.87 -0.66
CA GLY A 70 6.11 5.01 0.45
C GLY A 70 7.28 4.75 1.42
N THR A 71 7.00 4.01 2.47
CA THR A 71 7.99 3.51 3.42
C THR A 71 8.55 2.15 2.98
N SER A 72 9.52 1.61 3.74
CA SER A 72 10.07 0.27 3.48
C SER A 72 8.95 -0.78 3.44
N GLU A 73 9.10 -1.75 2.53
CA GLU A 73 8.19 -2.90 2.31
C GLU A 73 6.82 -2.57 1.72
N GLN A 74 6.50 -1.30 1.50
CA GLN A 74 5.28 -0.92 0.81
C GLN A 74 5.38 -1.13 -0.71
N VAL A 75 4.27 -1.52 -1.31
CA VAL A 75 4.11 -1.65 -2.76
C VAL A 75 3.20 -0.57 -3.31
N LEU A 76 3.46 -0.13 -4.53
CA LEU A 76 2.55 0.74 -5.27
C LEU A 76 1.35 -0.08 -5.75
N ARG A 77 0.15 0.36 -5.41
CA ARG A 77 -1.10 -0.29 -5.83
C ARG A 77 -2.19 0.74 -6.12
N VAL A 78 -3.29 0.29 -6.69
CA VAL A 78 -4.53 1.07 -6.73
C VAL A 78 -5.17 1.02 -5.34
N ASN A 79 -5.65 2.16 -4.85
CA ASN A 79 -6.35 2.25 -3.56
C ASN A 79 -7.65 1.42 -3.55
N THR A 80 -8.21 1.17 -2.38
CA THR A 80 -9.43 0.35 -2.23
C THR A 80 -10.67 0.96 -2.89
N ALA A 81 -10.68 2.26 -3.11
CA ALA A 81 -11.76 2.95 -3.83
C ALA A 81 -11.63 2.82 -5.36
N GLY A 82 -10.49 2.36 -5.88
CA GLY A 82 -10.25 2.23 -7.32
C GLY A 82 -10.01 3.57 -8.04
N THR A 83 -9.65 4.61 -7.31
CA THR A 83 -9.57 5.98 -7.83
C THR A 83 -8.16 6.51 -7.99
N ASP A 84 -7.22 6.06 -7.16
CA ASP A 84 -5.87 6.60 -7.09
C ASP A 84 -4.80 5.52 -6.91
N LEU A 85 -3.55 5.88 -7.20
CA LEU A 85 -2.39 5.10 -6.80
C LEU A 85 -1.97 5.47 -5.37
N GLU A 86 -1.64 4.45 -4.59
CA GLU A 86 -1.11 4.60 -3.24
C GLU A 86 0.03 3.62 -2.97
N TYR A 87 0.87 3.93 -1.99
CA TYR A 87 1.75 2.94 -1.39
C TYR A 87 1.06 2.33 -0.18
N ALA A 88 1.00 1.01 -0.13
CA ALA A 88 0.44 0.26 0.98
C ALA A 88 1.25 -1.01 1.23
N ASP A 89 1.09 -1.56 2.41
CA ASP A 89 1.79 -2.78 2.79
C ASP A 89 1.46 -3.91 1.81
N ALA A 90 2.46 -4.69 1.45
CA ALA A 90 2.30 -5.83 0.56
C ALA A 90 1.35 -6.85 1.21
N VAL A 91 0.18 -7.05 0.58
CA VAL A 91 -0.75 -8.11 1.01
C VAL A 91 -0.32 -9.43 0.37
N GLY A 92 -0.12 -10.47 1.18
CA GLY A 92 0.17 -11.82 0.67
C GLY A 92 1.19 -12.65 1.45
N GLY A 93 1.85 -12.09 2.45
CA GLY A 93 2.69 -12.83 3.38
C GLY A 93 2.24 -12.60 4.82
N ALA A 94 2.41 -13.60 5.70
CA ALA A 94 2.19 -13.39 7.14
C ALA A 94 3.24 -12.41 7.69
N ALA A 95 2.78 -11.38 8.41
CA ALA A 95 3.66 -10.50 9.18
C ALA A 95 4.12 -11.26 10.44
N TRP A 96 5.29 -11.89 10.38
CA TRP A 96 5.79 -12.75 11.44
C TRP A 96 6.32 -11.94 12.63
N GLY A 97 5.83 -12.27 13.82
CA GLY A 97 6.28 -11.66 15.06
C GLY A 97 6.31 -12.65 16.23
N LEU A 98 7.40 -12.63 17.02
CA LEU A 98 7.54 -13.44 18.22
C LEU A 98 6.70 -12.84 19.37
N LYS A 99 5.90 -13.69 20.02
CA LYS A 99 5.08 -13.36 21.18
C LYS A 99 5.48 -14.21 22.38
N THR A 100 5.81 -13.54 23.45
CA THR A 100 6.17 -14.13 24.76
C THR A 100 5.09 -13.98 25.82
N SER A 101 3.95 -13.39 25.45
CA SER A 101 2.77 -13.17 26.29
C SER A 101 1.50 -13.17 25.43
N ALA A 102 0.33 -13.11 26.09
CA ALA A 102 -0.97 -13.03 25.39
C ALA A 102 -0.99 -11.91 24.35
N TYR A 103 -1.56 -12.20 23.18
CA TYR A 103 -1.58 -11.30 22.04
C TYR A 103 -2.93 -11.36 21.31
N THR A 104 -3.45 -10.20 20.91
CA THR A 104 -4.59 -10.12 20.00
C THR A 104 -4.08 -9.95 18.58
N ALA A 105 -4.32 -10.93 17.75
CA ALA A 105 -3.89 -10.96 16.36
C ALA A 105 -4.73 -10.03 15.50
N VAL A 106 -4.11 -9.53 14.43
CA VAL A 106 -4.78 -8.81 13.35
C VAL A 106 -4.70 -9.62 12.05
N ALA A 107 -5.60 -9.35 11.11
CA ALA A 107 -5.59 -10.05 9.81
C ALA A 107 -4.23 -9.92 9.13
N GLY A 108 -3.70 -11.05 8.64
CA GLY A 108 -2.39 -11.13 8.01
C GLY A 108 -1.23 -11.50 8.97
N ASP A 109 -1.47 -11.64 10.27
CA ASP A 109 -0.43 -11.99 11.22
C ASP A 109 0.11 -13.41 11.03
N GLY A 110 1.45 -13.53 11.18
CA GLY A 110 2.17 -14.76 11.50
C GLY A 110 2.69 -14.70 12.93
N VAL A 111 2.08 -15.45 13.83
CA VAL A 111 2.39 -15.41 15.26
C VAL A 111 3.34 -16.55 15.62
N LEU A 112 4.59 -16.19 15.90
CA LEU A 112 5.57 -17.10 16.51
C LEU A 112 5.36 -17.06 18.02
N VAL A 113 5.01 -18.18 18.66
CA VAL A 113 4.70 -18.22 20.09
C VAL A 113 5.85 -18.86 20.85
N ASP A 114 6.34 -18.15 21.85
CA ASP A 114 7.34 -18.66 22.78
C ASP A 114 6.63 -19.36 23.96
N THR A 115 6.57 -20.67 23.90
CA THR A 115 5.90 -21.51 24.90
C THR A 115 6.83 -22.02 26.00
N ASP A 116 8.10 -21.61 26.06
CA ASP A 116 9.08 -22.18 27.02
C ASP A 116 8.70 -21.94 28.46
N SER A 117 8.15 -20.77 28.76
CA SER A 117 7.92 -20.36 30.15
C SER A 117 6.48 -20.52 30.63
N SER A 118 5.50 -20.44 29.77
CA SER A 118 4.07 -20.48 30.13
C SER A 118 3.15 -20.73 28.92
N ALA A 119 1.92 -21.18 29.19
CA ALA A 119 0.86 -21.21 28.21
C ALA A 119 0.49 -19.77 27.76
N ILE A 120 0.24 -19.60 26.47
CA ILE A 120 -0.05 -18.29 25.86
C ILE A 120 -1.37 -18.33 25.11
N THR A 121 -2.16 -17.26 25.27
CA THR A 121 -3.41 -17.08 24.51
C THR A 121 -3.19 -16.13 23.34
N ILE A 122 -3.51 -16.58 22.14
CA ILE A 122 -3.60 -15.78 20.94
C ILE A 122 -5.08 -15.55 20.65
N THR A 123 -5.53 -14.30 20.75
CA THR A 123 -6.92 -13.90 20.55
C THR A 123 -7.11 -13.52 19.09
N LEU A 124 -8.07 -14.15 18.41
CA LEU A 124 -8.42 -13.84 17.02
C LEU A 124 -9.10 -12.46 16.91
N PRO A 125 -9.11 -11.83 15.73
CA PRO A 125 -9.81 -10.56 15.50
C PRO A 125 -11.28 -10.61 15.95
N ILE A 126 -11.75 -9.48 16.51
CA ILE A 126 -13.06 -9.41 17.18
C ILE A 126 -14.24 -9.46 16.22
N SER A 127 -15.35 -10.06 16.66
CA SER A 127 -16.60 -10.11 15.90
C SER A 127 -17.36 -8.78 15.79
N SER A 128 -17.06 -7.79 16.64
CA SER A 128 -17.67 -6.44 16.56
C SER A 128 -17.10 -5.55 15.44
N GLY A 129 -15.94 -5.90 14.91
CA GLY A 129 -15.40 -5.44 13.64
C GLY A 129 -15.01 -6.69 12.88
N PRO A 130 -15.98 -7.41 12.26
CA PRO A 130 -15.77 -8.77 11.81
C PRO A 130 -14.64 -8.82 10.78
N PRO A 131 -13.82 -9.86 10.82
CA PRO A 131 -12.84 -10.11 9.77
C PRO A 131 -13.54 -10.26 8.42
N SER A 132 -12.84 -9.95 7.35
CA SER A 132 -13.33 -10.08 5.99
C SER A 132 -13.10 -11.50 5.46
N LEU A 133 -13.92 -11.95 4.52
CA LEU A 133 -13.68 -13.21 3.81
C LEU A 133 -12.24 -13.24 3.24
N GLY A 134 -11.50 -14.28 3.61
CA GLY A 134 -10.12 -14.49 3.17
C GLY A 134 -9.06 -13.89 4.10
N ASP A 135 -9.43 -13.16 5.14
CA ASP A 135 -8.48 -12.80 6.20
C ASP A 135 -7.86 -14.05 6.79
N PHE A 136 -6.56 -14.03 7.05
CA PHE A 136 -5.85 -15.18 7.56
C PHE A 136 -5.00 -14.83 8.78
N ILE A 137 -4.76 -15.85 9.63
CA ILE A 137 -3.84 -15.84 10.76
C ILE A 137 -3.04 -17.13 10.73
N ARG A 138 -1.75 -17.05 10.98
CA ARG A 138 -0.89 -18.23 11.19
C ARG A 138 -0.33 -18.22 12.60
N VAL A 139 -0.32 -19.38 13.24
CA VAL A 139 0.20 -19.55 14.62
C VAL A 139 1.16 -20.73 14.61
N LEU A 140 2.36 -20.51 15.14
CA LEU A 140 3.43 -21.49 15.23
C LEU A 140 4.00 -21.53 16.66
N ASP A 141 4.11 -22.70 17.25
CA ASP A 141 4.93 -22.92 18.43
C ASP A 141 6.42 -22.81 18.07
N ALA A 142 7.02 -21.67 18.36
CA ALA A 142 8.39 -21.34 17.94
C ALA A 142 9.45 -22.04 18.78
N THR A 143 9.18 -22.35 20.05
CA THR A 143 10.15 -22.90 21.00
C THR A 143 9.99 -24.40 21.26
N GLY A 144 8.81 -24.97 20.95
CA GLY A 144 8.60 -26.42 20.99
C GLY A 144 8.17 -26.94 22.35
N SER A 145 7.49 -26.12 23.15
CA SER A 145 7.02 -26.49 24.49
C SER A 145 5.49 -26.51 24.60
N ALA A 146 4.75 -26.43 23.50
CA ALA A 146 3.30 -26.39 23.47
C ALA A 146 2.61 -27.64 24.05
N ALA A 147 3.27 -28.80 24.11
CA ALA A 147 2.73 -29.98 24.79
C ALA A 147 2.61 -29.80 26.29
N THR A 148 3.44 -28.94 26.89
CA THR A 148 3.43 -28.60 28.32
C THR A 148 2.73 -27.28 28.56
N ASN A 149 3.04 -26.28 27.75
CA ASN A 149 2.53 -24.91 27.82
C ASN A 149 1.67 -24.63 26.58
N ASN A 150 0.44 -25.10 26.59
CA ASN A 150 -0.43 -25.02 25.42
C ASN A 150 -0.62 -23.60 24.91
N ILE A 151 -0.82 -23.48 23.60
CA ILE A 151 -1.29 -22.24 22.99
C ILE A 151 -2.82 -22.34 22.87
N THR A 152 -3.52 -21.37 23.46
CA THR A 152 -4.97 -21.22 23.25
C THR A 152 -5.21 -20.23 22.13
N VAL A 153 -5.90 -20.61 21.08
CA VAL A 153 -6.40 -19.71 20.03
C VAL A 153 -7.83 -19.33 20.41
N ALA A 154 -7.98 -18.16 21.03
CA ALA A 154 -9.25 -17.68 21.53
C ALA A 154 -10.09 -17.09 20.37
N ARG A 155 -11.29 -17.58 20.20
CA ARG A 155 -12.19 -17.26 19.08
C ARG A 155 -12.74 -15.83 19.06
N ASN A 156 -12.72 -15.14 20.20
CA ASN A 156 -13.13 -13.74 20.36
C ASN A 156 -14.50 -13.41 19.74
N GLY A 157 -15.51 -14.26 20.02
CA GLY A 157 -16.88 -14.05 19.52
C GLY A 157 -17.20 -14.70 18.16
N ASN A 158 -16.21 -14.98 17.32
CA ASN A 158 -16.39 -15.75 16.09
C ASN A 158 -16.40 -17.26 16.36
N ASN A 159 -16.87 -18.06 15.42
CA ASN A 159 -16.69 -19.51 15.48
C ASN A 159 -15.30 -19.92 15.00
N ILE A 160 -14.84 -21.10 15.39
CA ILE A 160 -13.71 -21.80 14.80
C ILE A 160 -14.24 -23.15 14.31
N GLN A 161 -14.05 -23.49 13.04
CA GLN A 161 -14.57 -24.70 12.41
C GLN A 161 -16.09 -24.89 12.63
N GLY A 162 -16.86 -23.83 12.56
CA GLY A 162 -18.32 -23.84 12.81
C GLY A 162 -18.71 -23.97 14.28
N ALA A 163 -17.78 -24.10 15.20
CA ALA A 163 -18.03 -24.29 16.63
C ALA A 163 -17.72 -23.04 17.46
N ALA A 164 -18.57 -22.77 18.46
CA ALA A 164 -18.36 -21.69 19.44
C ALA A 164 -17.38 -22.12 20.54
N ALA A 165 -16.20 -22.62 20.14
CA ALA A 165 -15.16 -23.12 21.03
C ALA A 165 -13.79 -22.56 20.60
N ASP A 166 -12.92 -22.35 21.59
CA ASP A 166 -11.51 -21.99 21.35
C ASP A 166 -10.74 -23.22 20.86
N LEU A 167 -9.66 -22.99 20.13
CA LEU A 167 -8.78 -24.05 19.64
C LEU A 167 -7.54 -24.13 20.54
N THR A 168 -7.12 -25.33 20.87
CA THR A 168 -5.89 -25.57 21.67
C THR A 168 -4.83 -26.24 20.81
N ILE A 169 -3.64 -25.66 20.77
CA ILE A 169 -2.43 -26.26 20.20
C ILE A 169 -1.63 -26.88 21.36
N ALA A 170 -1.54 -28.20 21.40
CA ALA A 170 -0.90 -28.99 22.45
C ALA A 170 0.20 -29.91 21.89
N THR A 171 0.69 -29.66 20.71
CA THR A 171 1.76 -30.41 20.04
C THR A 171 2.96 -29.53 19.85
N ASN A 172 4.13 -29.99 20.29
CA ASN A 172 5.38 -29.26 20.13
C ASN A 172 5.69 -29.00 18.64
N ARG A 173 6.11 -27.76 18.34
CA ARG A 173 6.43 -27.30 16.99
C ARG A 173 5.26 -27.34 16.01
N ALA A 174 4.03 -27.45 16.49
CA ALA A 174 2.87 -27.39 15.62
C ALA A 174 2.71 -25.99 15.01
N ALA A 175 2.29 -25.99 13.75
CA ALA A 175 1.90 -24.81 13.02
C ALA A 175 0.46 -24.98 12.52
N ILE A 176 -0.36 -23.95 12.61
CA ILE A 176 -1.70 -23.92 12.04
C ILE A 176 -1.90 -22.65 11.22
N GLY A 177 -2.69 -22.76 10.17
CA GLY A 177 -3.22 -21.63 9.42
C GLY A 177 -4.74 -21.57 9.57
N LEU A 178 -5.27 -20.38 9.77
CA LEU A 178 -6.70 -20.10 9.87
C LEU A 178 -7.08 -19.07 8.80
N VAL A 179 -8.20 -19.29 8.12
CA VAL A 179 -8.81 -18.32 7.20
C VAL A 179 -10.24 -18.05 7.65
N TYR A 180 -10.65 -16.78 7.63
CA TYR A 180 -12.03 -16.43 7.92
C TYR A 180 -12.91 -16.62 6.69
N VAL A 181 -14.04 -17.31 6.86
CA VAL A 181 -14.98 -17.65 5.79
C VAL A 181 -16.25 -16.80 5.90
N ASN A 182 -16.95 -16.88 7.02
CA ASN A 182 -18.21 -16.17 7.29
C ASN A 182 -18.58 -16.26 8.77
N ALA A 183 -19.69 -15.64 9.19
CA ALA A 183 -20.13 -15.66 10.58
C ALA A 183 -20.56 -17.05 11.10
N THR A 184 -20.97 -17.97 10.23
CA THR A 184 -21.41 -19.31 10.61
C THR A 184 -20.23 -20.25 10.83
N GLU A 185 -19.33 -20.34 9.85
CA GLU A 185 -18.14 -21.19 9.91
C GLU A 185 -17.04 -20.56 10.77
N GLY A 186 -16.97 -19.21 10.74
CA GLY A 186 -15.91 -18.45 11.41
C GLY A 186 -14.55 -18.64 10.76
N TRP A 187 -13.58 -18.96 11.60
CA TRP A 187 -12.21 -19.26 11.20
C TRP A 187 -12.06 -20.74 10.90
N VAL A 188 -11.59 -21.08 9.73
CA VAL A 188 -11.42 -22.47 9.25
C VAL A 188 -9.93 -22.78 9.12
N LEU A 189 -9.52 -23.95 9.59
CA LEU A 189 -8.14 -24.43 9.44
C LEU A 189 -7.83 -24.71 7.97
N ILE A 190 -6.72 -24.19 7.48
CA ILE A 190 -6.18 -24.44 6.13
C ILE A 190 -4.90 -25.27 6.16
N GLU A 191 -4.21 -25.30 7.31
CA GLU A 191 -3.01 -26.09 7.56
C GLU A 191 -3.11 -26.66 8.98
N ASN A 192 -2.75 -27.92 9.16
CA ASN A 192 -2.77 -28.62 10.44
C ASN A 192 -1.65 -29.70 10.52
#